data_f6c3cb20bb2333679d07f835b25423db
#
_entry.id   f6c3cb20bb2333679d07f835b25423db
#
_cell.length_a   1.000
_cell.length_b   1.000
_cell.length_c   1.000
_cell.angle_alpha   90.00
_cell.angle_beta   90.00
_cell.angle_gamma   90.00
#
_symmetry.space_group_name_H-M   'P 1'
#
loop_
_entity.id
_entity.type
_entity.pdbx_description
1 polymer ?
#
loop_
_entity_poly.entity_id
_entity_poly.type
_entity_poly.pdbx_seq_one_letter_code
_entity_poly.pdbx_strand_id
1 'polypeptide(L)'
;MRLGEYMYGMRSRGAVWEGFAVTYVSLYRKWRPQNFDDIVGQAHVVRTLKNAIAAGRVTHAYLFAGPRGTGKTSTARVLAKALNCALGPTPDPCEKCVSCVGIREGAAMDVIEVDAASNRGIDEIRDLREKVMYAPTQGR
;
A
#
# COMPACT_ATOMS: atom_id res chain seq x y z
N MET A 1 -6.49 28.06 28.83
CA MET A 1 -7.62 28.32 27.93
C MET A 1 -8.04 26.99 27.34
N ARG A 2 -9.24 26.48 27.71
CA ARG A 2 -9.71 25.14 27.41
C ARG A 2 -10.42 25.14 26.05
N LEU A 3 -9.96 24.34 25.11
CA LEU A 3 -10.53 24.16 23.75
C LEU A 3 -11.69 23.14 23.72
N GLY A 4 -12.41 22.98 24.83
CA GLY A 4 -13.40 21.92 25.02
C GLY A 4 -14.88 22.34 25.00
N GLU A 5 -15.25 23.58 24.82
CA GLU A 5 -16.63 24.04 25.09
C GLU A 5 -17.45 24.59 23.90
N TYR A 6 -17.02 24.32 22.66
CA TYR A 6 -17.77 24.82 21.49
C TYR A 6 -18.60 23.78 20.72
N MET A 7 -18.93 22.64 21.30
CA MET A 7 -19.69 21.60 20.60
C MET A 7 -21.03 21.18 21.21
N TYR A 8 -21.63 21.97 22.10
CA TYR A 8 -22.98 21.68 22.57
C TYR A 8 -23.88 22.94 22.43
N GLY A 9 -24.65 22.98 21.35
CA GLY A 9 -25.71 23.99 21.28
C GLY A 9 -26.15 24.38 19.89
N MET A 10 -26.53 23.44 19.02
CA MET A 10 -27.43 23.76 17.90
C MET A 10 -28.36 22.59 17.59
N ARG A 11 -29.49 22.58 18.30
CA ARG A 11 -30.71 21.94 17.81
C ARG A 11 -31.39 22.93 16.88
N SER A 12 -31.52 22.63 15.61
CA SER A 12 -32.62 23.11 14.77
C SER A 12 -32.70 22.41 13.43
N ARG A 13 -33.79 21.72 13.25
CA ARG A 13 -34.67 21.67 12.07
C ARG A 13 -33.99 21.77 10.69
N GLY A 14 -33.87 20.65 10.02
CA GLY A 14 -34.09 20.62 8.57
C GLY A 14 -33.02 21.16 7.65
N ALA A 15 -31.77 21.17 8.02
CA ALA A 15 -30.67 21.41 7.08
C ALA A 15 -29.94 20.08 6.81
N VAL A 16 -30.08 19.57 5.60
CA VAL A 16 -29.24 18.52 5.07
C VAL A 16 -27.84 19.12 4.92
N TRP A 17 -26.99 18.86 5.90
CA TRP A 17 -25.57 19.13 5.76
C TRP A 17 -25.01 18.06 4.83
N GLU A 18 -24.76 18.39 3.57
CA GLU A 18 -23.81 17.66 2.76
C GLU A 18 -22.47 17.79 3.47
N GLY A 19 -22.19 16.79 4.31
CA GLY A 19 -20.95 16.70 5.07
C GLY A 19 -19.79 16.53 4.12
N PHE A 20 -19.04 17.58 3.86
CA PHE A 20 -17.67 17.47 3.43
C PHE A 20 -16.92 16.70 4.53
N ALA A 21 -16.91 15.38 4.42
CA ALA A 21 -15.99 14.55 5.19
C ALA A 21 -14.58 14.90 4.72
N VAL A 22 -13.97 15.88 5.38
CA VAL A 22 -12.54 16.14 5.22
C VAL A 22 -11.82 14.92 5.77
N THR A 23 -11.61 13.93 4.91
CA THR A 23 -10.84 12.74 5.27
C THR A 23 -9.39 13.20 5.46
N TYR A 24 -9.01 13.43 6.72
CA TYR A 24 -7.62 13.75 7.05
C TYR A 24 -6.72 12.58 6.69
N VAL A 25 -5.93 12.74 5.65
CA VAL A 25 -4.91 11.78 5.24
C VAL A 25 -3.58 12.22 5.84
N SER A 26 -2.98 11.38 6.66
CA SER A 26 -1.67 11.66 7.25
C SER A 26 -0.61 11.89 6.17
N LEU A 27 0.31 12.83 6.42
CA LEU A 27 1.34 13.24 5.45
C LEU A 27 2.15 12.06 4.89
N TYR A 28 2.51 11.09 5.73
CA TYR A 28 3.26 9.91 5.29
C TYR A 28 2.49 9.01 4.32
N ARG A 29 1.15 9.06 4.34
CA ARG A 29 0.30 8.35 3.36
C ARG A 29 0.18 9.17 2.08
N LYS A 30 -0.03 10.48 2.20
CA LYS A 30 -0.17 11.41 1.07
C LYS A 30 1.08 11.45 0.19
N TRP A 31 2.27 11.44 0.81
CA TRP A 31 3.57 11.54 0.13
C TRP A 31 4.27 10.19 -0.05
N ARG A 32 3.54 9.08 0.07
CA ARG A 32 4.12 7.76 -0.16
C ARG A 32 4.44 7.58 -1.65
N PRO A 33 5.67 7.15 -2.00
CA PRO A 33 6.06 6.85 -3.37
C PRO A 33 5.04 5.95 -4.07
N GLN A 34 4.66 6.32 -5.29
CA GLN A 34 3.69 5.56 -6.07
C GLN A 34 4.35 4.75 -7.18
N ASN A 35 5.50 5.17 -7.66
CA ASN A 35 6.32 4.48 -8.65
C ASN A 35 7.77 4.37 -8.16
N PHE A 36 8.62 3.70 -8.93
CA PHE A 36 10.02 3.51 -8.57
C PHE A 36 10.83 4.82 -8.63
N ASP A 37 10.46 5.77 -9.46
CA ASP A 37 11.18 7.03 -9.64
C ASP A 37 10.93 8.00 -8.48
N ASP A 38 9.81 7.84 -7.77
CA ASP A 38 9.51 8.61 -6.55
C ASP A 38 10.35 8.15 -5.34
N ILE A 39 11.07 7.03 -5.43
CA ILE A 39 11.85 6.47 -4.32
C ILE A 39 13.21 7.17 -4.25
N VAL A 40 13.35 8.09 -3.30
CA VAL A 40 14.58 8.86 -3.10
C VAL A 40 15.59 8.10 -2.23
N GLY A 41 16.88 8.20 -2.58
CA GLY A 41 17.99 7.71 -1.74
C GLY A 41 18.30 6.21 -1.86
N GLN A 42 17.54 5.43 -2.67
CA GLN A 42 17.70 3.98 -2.84
C GLN A 42 17.92 3.59 -4.32
N ALA A 43 18.67 4.41 -5.06
CA ALA A 43 18.84 4.26 -6.51
C ALA A 43 19.36 2.87 -6.94
N HIS A 44 20.26 2.26 -6.15
CA HIS A 44 20.81 0.93 -6.43
C HIS A 44 19.74 -0.17 -6.31
N VAL A 45 18.86 -0.10 -5.30
CA VAL A 45 17.76 -1.05 -5.11
C VAL A 45 16.73 -0.90 -6.23
N VAL A 46 16.31 0.34 -6.50
CA VAL A 46 15.35 0.68 -7.55
C VAL A 46 15.85 0.17 -8.91
N ARG A 47 17.10 0.44 -9.26
CA ARG A 47 17.70 -0.02 -10.52
C ARG A 47 17.72 -1.53 -10.63
N THR A 48 18.06 -2.24 -9.55
CA THR A 48 18.07 -3.70 -9.52
C THR A 48 16.68 -4.29 -9.76
N LEU A 49 15.65 -3.73 -9.08
CA LEU A 49 14.26 -4.17 -9.23
C LEU A 49 13.73 -3.88 -10.64
N LYS A 50 13.92 -2.66 -11.16
CA LYS A 50 13.51 -2.32 -12.53
C LYS A 50 14.16 -3.25 -13.56
N ASN A 51 15.45 -3.52 -13.44
CA ASN A 51 16.15 -4.42 -14.35
C ASN A 51 15.65 -5.87 -14.25
N ALA A 52 15.37 -6.37 -13.06
CA ALA A 52 14.83 -7.71 -12.85
C ALA A 52 13.45 -7.86 -13.48
N ILE A 53 12.58 -6.86 -13.32
CA ILE A 53 11.23 -6.86 -13.91
C ILE A 53 11.32 -6.79 -15.44
N ALA A 54 12.13 -5.87 -15.98
CA ALA A 54 12.30 -5.70 -17.42
C ALA A 54 12.87 -6.95 -18.10
N ALA A 55 13.73 -7.69 -17.38
CA ALA A 55 14.31 -8.95 -17.86
C ALA A 55 13.39 -10.17 -17.64
N GLY A 56 12.20 -10.01 -17.06
CA GLY A 56 11.28 -11.09 -16.72
C GLY A 56 11.81 -12.02 -15.62
N ARG A 57 12.86 -11.63 -14.89
CA ARG A 57 13.52 -12.42 -13.83
C ARG A 57 13.03 -12.02 -12.45
N VAL A 58 11.74 -12.22 -12.22
CA VAL A 58 11.10 -11.98 -10.93
C VAL A 58 11.27 -13.20 -10.04
N THR A 59 11.83 -13.01 -8.84
CA THR A 59 12.00 -14.08 -7.86
C THR A 59 10.71 -14.28 -7.05
N HIS A 60 10.58 -15.50 -6.47
CA HIS A 60 9.42 -15.85 -5.64
C HIS A 60 9.38 -15.14 -4.28
N ALA A 61 10.50 -14.55 -3.83
CA ALA A 61 10.58 -13.81 -2.57
C ALA A 61 11.63 -12.71 -2.63
N TYR A 62 11.35 -11.59 -1.94
CA TYR A 62 12.23 -10.46 -1.75
C TYR A 62 12.34 -10.11 -0.28
N LEU A 63 13.54 -9.96 0.23
CA LEU A 63 13.80 -9.50 1.59
C LEU A 63 14.33 -8.07 1.57
N PHE A 64 13.53 -7.12 2.06
CA PHE A 64 13.95 -5.74 2.28
C PHE A 64 14.41 -5.56 3.73
N ALA A 65 15.71 -5.39 3.94
CA ALA A 65 16.32 -5.17 5.25
C ALA A 65 16.85 -3.74 5.38
N GLY A 66 16.84 -3.21 6.59
CA GLY A 66 17.37 -1.87 6.90
C GLY A 66 16.63 -1.17 8.05
N PRO A 67 17.10 0.00 8.48
CA PRO A 67 16.52 0.78 9.57
C PRO A 67 15.09 1.23 9.29
N ARG A 68 14.42 1.75 10.33
CA ARG A 68 13.09 2.36 10.17
C ARG A 68 13.17 3.58 9.26
N GLY A 69 12.16 3.81 8.42
CA GLY A 69 12.10 4.99 7.55
C GLY A 69 12.83 4.87 6.21
N THR A 70 13.55 3.77 5.92
CA THR A 70 14.28 3.58 4.65
C THR A 70 13.40 3.22 3.45
N GLY A 71 12.07 3.28 3.58
CA GLY A 71 11.15 3.06 2.47
C GLY A 71 10.86 1.59 2.12
N LYS A 72 11.22 0.61 2.96
CA LYS A 72 11.01 -0.83 2.70
C LYS A 72 9.58 -1.17 2.27
N THR A 73 8.60 -0.79 3.07
CA THR A 73 7.18 -1.03 2.78
C THR A 73 6.72 -0.30 1.51
N SER A 74 7.20 0.94 1.30
CA SER A 74 6.87 1.69 0.09
C SER A 74 7.42 0.99 -1.16
N THR A 75 8.68 0.56 -1.12
CA THR A 75 9.31 -0.20 -2.22
C THR A 75 8.58 -1.52 -2.50
N ALA A 76 8.19 -2.25 -1.44
CA ALA A 76 7.42 -3.49 -1.58
C ALA A 76 6.06 -3.26 -2.25
N ARG A 77 5.35 -2.19 -1.90
CA ARG A 77 4.07 -1.84 -2.55
C ARG A 77 4.24 -1.41 -4.01
N VAL A 78 5.29 -0.64 -4.31
CA VAL A 78 5.60 -0.29 -5.72
C VAL A 78 5.94 -1.55 -6.51
N LEU A 79 6.71 -2.48 -5.94
CA LEU A 79 6.99 -3.77 -6.55
C LEU A 79 5.69 -4.57 -6.79
N ALA A 80 4.80 -4.65 -5.82
CA ALA A 80 3.50 -5.32 -5.97
C ALA A 80 2.67 -4.70 -7.10
N LYS A 81 2.63 -3.37 -7.24
CA LYS A 81 1.98 -2.70 -8.38
C LYS A 81 2.63 -3.07 -9.71
N ALA A 82 3.97 -3.06 -9.76
CA ALA A 82 4.73 -3.39 -10.96
C ALA A 82 4.46 -4.82 -11.47
N LEU A 83 4.27 -5.76 -10.57
CA LEU A 83 3.99 -7.16 -10.88
C LEU A 83 2.53 -7.42 -11.26
N ASN A 84 1.59 -6.72 -10.62
CA ASN A 84 0.14 -6.92 -10.79
C ASN A 84 -0.54 -5.88 -11.68
N CYS A 85 0.22 -5.04 -12.38
CA CYS A 85 -0.34 -4.05 -13.29
C CYS A 85 -1.05 -4.74 -14.47
N ALA A 86 -2.18 -4.17 -14.92
CA ALA A 86 -2.91 -4.69 -16.07
C ALA A 86 -2.09 -4.68 -17.39
N LEU A 87 -1.04 -3.86 -17.47
CA LEU A 87 -0.10 -3.85 -18.58
C LEU A 87 0.91 -5.03 -18.55
N GLY A 88 0.79 -5.92 -17.56
CA GLY A 88 1.76 -6.98 -17.28
C GLY A 88 2.86 -6.53 -16.34
N PRO A 89 3.80 -7.43 -15.99
CA PRO A 89 4.95 -7.04 -15.19
C PRO A 89 5.74 -5.95 -15.89
N THR A 90 5.77 -4.76 -15.29
CA THR A 90 6.38 -3.57 -15.88
C THR A 90 7.15 -2.79 -14.82
N PRO A 91 8.34 -2.23 -15.12
CA PRO A 91 9.04 -1.34 -14.20
C PRO A 91 8.27 -0.02 -13.95
N ASP A 92 7.32 0.32 -14.84
CA ASP A 92 6.54 1.55 -14.74
C ASP A 92 5.04 1.23 -14.68
N PRO A 93 4.49 0.99 -13.47
CA PRO A 93 3.08 0.66 -13.29
C PRO A 93 2.16 1.82 -13.73
N CYS A 94 1.03 1.51 -14.35
CA CYS A 94 0.15 2.52 -14.97
C CYS A 94 -0.59 3.43 -13.97
N GLU A 95 -0.65 3.07 -12.68
CA GLU A 95 -1.33 3.78 -11.56
C GLU A 95 -2.84 3.98 -11.71
N LYS A 96 -3.44 3.53 -12.81
CA LYS A 96 -4.84 3.78 -13.19
C LYS A 96 -5.69 2.51 -13.17
N CYS A 97 -5.11 1.33 -13.37
CA CYS A 97 -5.87 0.08 -13.38
C CYS A 97 -6.34 -0.32 -11.98
N VAL A 98 -7.32 -1.20 -11.94
CA VAL A 98 -7.93 -1.68 -10.68
C VAL A 98 -6.89 -2.20 -9.69
N SER A 99 -5.91 -2.99 -10.17
CA SER A 99 -4.83 -3.51 -9.32
C SER A 99 -3.94 -2.41 -8.75
N CYS A 100 -3.51 -1.45 -9.59
CA CYS A 100 -2.66 -0.35 -9.13
C CYS A 100 -3.37 0.54 -8.10
N VAL A 101 -4.63 0.86 -8.35
CA VAL A 101 -5.47 1.66 -7.43
C VAL A 101 -5.73 0.89 -6.15
N GLY A 102 -6.13 -0.38 -6.24
CA GLY A 102 -6.40 -1.24 -5.10
C GLY A 102 -5.18 -1.40 -4.18
N ILE A 103 -3.98 -1.60 -4.74
CA ILE A 103 -2.74 -1.69 -3.96
C ILE A 103 -2.40 -0.34 -3.30
N ARG A 104 -2.62 0.78 -3.98
CA ARG A 104 -2.42 2.11 -3.41
C ARG A 104 -3.31 2.35 -2.21
N GLU A 105 -4.56 1.96 -2.29
CA GLU A 105 -5.57 2.16 -1.26
C GLU A 105 -5.55 1.07 -0.17
N GLY A 106 -4.81 -0.02 -0.40
CA GLY A 106 -4.77 -1.17 0.50
C GLY A 106 -6.03 -2.03 0.45
N ALA A 107 -6.76 -1.96 -0.67
CA ALA A 107 -8.00 -2.69 -0.93
C ALA A 107 -7.83 -3.86 -1.91
N ALA A 108 -6.61 -4.12 -2.38
CA ALA A 108 -6.34 -5.23 -3.31
C ALA A 108 -6.49 -6.58 -2.59
N MET A 109 -7.36 -7.44 -3.08
CA MET A 109 -7.63 -8.77 -2.48
C MET A 109 -6.42 -9.71 -2.55
N ASP A 110 -5.65 -9.63 -3.63
CA ASP A 110 -4.51 -10.52 -3.88
C ASP A 110 -3.20 -10.00 -3.26
N VAL A 111 -3.21 -8.83 -2.60
CA VAL A 111 -2.03 -8.27 -1.93
C VAL A 111 -2.32 -8.13 -0.43
N ILE A 112 -1.81 -9.07 0.33
CA ILE A 112 -1.98 -9.12 1.77
C ILE A 112 -0.78 -8.44 2.43
N GLU A 113 -1.01 -7.34 3.13
CA GLU A 113 0.01 -6.67 3.93
C GLU A 113 -0.21 -6.99 5.41
N VAL A 114 0.76 -7.66 6.02
CA VAL A 114 0.72 -8.07 7.43
C VAL A 114 1.78 -7.29 8.21
N ASP A 115 1.36 -6.59 9.24
CA ASP A 115 2.28 -5.98 10.20
C ASP A 115 2.69 -7.03 11.24
N ALA A 116 3.92 -7.52 11.13
CA ALA A 116 4.47 -8.50 12.04
C ALA A 116 4.67 -7.97 13.47
N ALA A 117 4.61 -6.65 13.70
CA ALA A 117 4.67 -6.07 15.03
C ALA A 117 3.34 -6.22 15.78
N SER A 118 2.23 -6.18 15.05
CA SER A 118 0.87 -6.30 15.59
C SER A 118 0.38 -7.75 15.58
N ASN A 119 0.82 -8.55 14.60
CA ASN A 119 0.40 -9.93 14.40
C ASN A 119 1.52 -10.89 14.83
N ARG A 120 1.59 -11.20 16.13
CA ARG A 120 2.65 -12.04 16.73
C ARG A 120 2.18 -13.44 17.13
N GLY A 121 0.89 -13.74 17.00
CA GLY A 121 0.29 -15.00 17.39
C GLY A 121 0.53 -16.13 16.39
N ILE A 122 0.52 -17.37 16.88
CA ILE A 122 0.62 -18.57 16.03
C ILE A 122 -0.64 -18.71 15.16
N ASP A 123 -1.78 -18.27 15.67
CA ASP A 123 -3.06 -18.40 14.97
C ASP A 123 -3.13 -17.46 13.74
N GLU A 124 -2.59 -16.24 13.84
CA GLU A 124 -2.50 -15.32 12.70
C GLU A 124 -1.60 -15.86 11.58
N ILE A 125 -0.54 -16.57 11.94
CA ILE A 125 0.32 -17.24 10.95
C ILE A 125 -0.40 -18.43 10.31
N ARG A 126 -1.25 -19.15 11.04
CA ARG A 126 -2.07 -20.22 10.47
C ARG A 126 -3.11 -19.68 9.50
N ASP A 127 -3.80 -18.60 9.85
CA ASP A 127 -4.76 -17.91 8.99
C ASP A 127 -4.09 -17.38 7.71
N LEU A 128 -2.88 -16.84 7.83
CA LEU A 128 -2.10 -16.41 6.67
C LEU A 128 -1.74 -17.60 5.77
N ARG A 129 -1.31 -18.72 6.36
CA ARG A 129 -0.99 -19.93 5.62
C ARG A 129 -2.19 -20.47 4.84
N GLU A 130 -3.38 -20.46 5.44
CA GLU A 130 -4.61 -20.87 4.76
C GLU A 130 -4.93 -19.95 3.58
N LYS A 131 -4.80 -18.63 3.75
CA LYS A 131 -5.04 -17.65 2.67
C LYS A 131 -4.07 -17.82 1.50
N VAL A 132 -2.81 -18.14 1.77
CA VAL A 132 -1.78 -18.34 0.72
C VAL A 132 -2.03 -19.61 -0.11
N MET A 133 -2.82 -20.57 0.39
CA MET A 133 -3.17 -21.78 -0.37
C MET A 133 -4.16 -21.53 -1.51
N TYR A 134 -4.86 -20.40 -1.50
CA TYR A 134 -5.79 -20.05 -2.58
C TYR A 134 -5.04 -19.35 -3.72
N ALA A 135 -5.40 -19.74 -4.95
CA ALA A 135 -4.88 -19.06 -6.13
C ALA A 135 -5.34 -17.59 -6.17
N PRO A 136 -4.49 -16.65 -6.60
CA PRO A 136 -4.90 -15.26 -6.74
C PRO A 136 -6.03 -15.11 -7.75
N THR A 137 -6.97 -14.19 -7.49
CA THR A 137 -8.17 -13.99 -8.30
C THR A 137 -7.90 -13.10 -9.52
N GLN A 138 -7.06 -12.10 -9.36
CA GLN A 138 -6.74 -11.08 -10.38
C GLN A 138 -5.23 -10.81 -10.48
N GLY A 139 -4.46 -11.21 -9.48
CA GLY A 139 -3.04 -10.94 -9.36
C GLY A 139 -2.14 -12.13 -9.71
N ARG A 140 -0.87 -11.98 -9.42
CA ARG A 140 0.18 -13.01 -9.54
C ARG A 140 0.77 -13.37 -8.18
#